data_b8c2592aa3da485c2cba121096c0bfff
#
_entry.id   b8c2592aa3da485c2cba121096c0bfff
#
_cell.length_a   1.000
_cell.length_b   1.000
_cell.length_c   1.000
_cell.angle_alpha   90.00
_cell.angle_beta   90.00
_cell.angle_gamma   90.00
#
_symmetry.space_group_name_H-M   'P 1'
#
loop_
_entity.id
_entity.type
_entity.pdbx_description
1 polymer ?
#
loop_
_entity_poly.entity_id
_entity_poly.type
_entity_poly.pdbx_seq_one_letter_code
_entity_poly.pdbx_strand_id
1 'polypeptide(L)'
;MNSLPICSHTMTKTVLSRSTSTLLRSFLLLALFSVTTWAQSSDKPYIIDADSIHIGTGEVLYNGRVLVHDGIIRAVGAQSEIEIPSGATRLEAQVITPGFIDAHTVVGLAGYLNDPGSDQDQLDRSNAIQPELRALDAYNPEEPLVSHLRNHGVTTIQTGHAPGALVSGQSLIIKTNAQQAQQALVSQSMLTFSLGGVISGAFSKPGTRAKSMAMIRQELIRAQDYAKKRSAETLLTTDLRMEALADLLDGRTQALVSVHRAHDILTAIRLQKEFGFQMVLDGVAEVYLVLDQVKESGAPVILHPTMLRATGEAVNVSMETAALLAEEGIPFAFQSGYENYVPKTRVVLFEAGVAVNNGLNPRLAVQHLSLYAAQLLGIDHRVGSLEVGKDADLVLFNGDPFEYTTTVDQVMIDGQIMK
;
A
#
# COMPACT_ATOMS: atom_id res chain seq x y z
N MET A 1 18.90 71.76 3.99
CA MET A 1 19.83 72.34 3.05
C MET A 1 19.68 71.58 1.76
N ASN A 2 19.15 72.31 0.75
CA ASN A 2 19.22 72.20 -0.69
C ASN A 2 18.75 70.90 -1.32
N SER A 3 17.71 70.87 -2.03
CA SER A 3 17.04 71.65 -3.12
C SER A 3 17.03 70.85 -4.42
N LEU A 4 15.83 70.59 -4.89
CA LEU A 4 15.45 70.15 -6.24
C LEU A 4 16.05 71.03 -7.35
N PRO A 5 16.04 70.61 -8.66
CA PRO A 5 14.87 71.01 -9.42
C PRO A 5 14.32 70.02 -10.46
N ILE A 6 13.05 70.29 -10.78
CA ILE A 6 12.19 69.92 -11.85
C ILE A 6 12.66 70.51 -13.20
N CYS A 7 12.50 69.85 -14.32
CA CYS A 7 12.30 70.48 -15.60
C CYS A 7 11.35 69.70 -16.51
N SER A 8 10.28 70.34 -16.89
CA SER A 8 9.23 70.06 -17.83
C SER A 8 9.63 70.46 -19.28
N HIS A 9 8.93 69.91 -20.26
CA HIS A 9 8.49 70.51 -21.53
C HIS A 9 8.53 69.44 -22.64
N THR A 10 7.77 69.27 -23.66
CA THR A 10 6.49 69.94 -24.12
C THR A 10 5.97 69.07 -25.27
N MET A 11 4.69 69.06 -25.47
CA MET A 11 3.98 68.48 -26.62
C MET A 11 4.45 69.07 -27.96
N THR A 12 4.36 68.24 -29.02
CA THR A 12 3.96 68.76 -30.35
C THR A 12 3.13 67.72 -31.10
N LYS A 13 1.93 68.10 -31.44
CA LYS A 13 1.01 67.45 -32.37
C LYS A 13 1.45 67.83 -33.83
N THR A 14 1.39 66.84 -34.71
CA THR A 14 1.19 67.19 -36.17
C THR A 14 0.25 66.15 -36.80
N VAL A 15 -0.60 66.72 -37.63
CA VAL A 15 -1.84 66.17 -38.22
C VAL A 15 -1.60 65.87 -39.70
N LEU A 16 -2.27 64.81 -40.22
CA LEU A 16 -2.74 64.52 -41.58
C LEU A 16 -1.75 64.17 -42.70
N SER A 17 -1.95 63.03 -43.34
CA SER A 17 -2.61 62.97 -44.63
C SER A 17 -3.00 61.54 -45.05
N ARG A 18 -4.15 61.44 -45.69
CA ARG A 18 -4.76 60.24 -46.31
C ARG A 18 -4.03 59.92 -47.63
N SER A 19 -3.84 58.63 -47.89
CA SER A 19 -3.91 58.12 -49.27
C SER A 19 -4.38 56.66 -49.25
N THR A 20 -5.43 56.45 -50.00
CA THR A 20 -6.10 55.17 -50.34
C THR A 20 -5.24 54.40 -51.34
N SER A 21 -4.96 53.15 -51.08
CA SER A 21 -4.66 52.16 -52.12
C SER A 21 -5.15 50.76 -51.70
N THR A 22 -6.14 50.34 -52.41
CA THR A 22 -6.74 49.01 -52.44
C THR A 22 -5.69 48.00 -52.90
N LEU A 23 -5.37 47.01 -52.06
CA LEU A 23 -4.71 45.82 -52.53
C LEU A 23 -5.32 44.59 -51.81
N LEU A 24 -5.97 43.82 -52.67
CA LEU A 24 -6.44 42.45 -52.43
C LEU A 24 -5.32 41.61 -51.77
N ARG A 25 -5.51 41.17 -50.56
CA ARG A 25 -4.64 40.13 -49.97
C ARG A 25 -5.49 38.93 -49.62
N SER A 26 -5.27 37.89 -50.40
CA SER A 26 -5.72 36.54 -50.21
C SER A 26 -5.37 36.07 -48.79
N PHE A 27 -6.37 35.79 -47.97
CA PHE A 27 -6.21 35.07 -46.70
C PHE A 27 -5.94 33.59 -47.01
N LEU A 28 -4.69 33.20 -46.95
CA LEU A 28 -4.28 31.80 -46.89
C LEU A 28 -4.47 31.35 -45.44
N LEU A 29 -5.60 30.69 -45.17
CA LEU A 29 -5.82 29.96 -43.91
C LEU A 29 -4.90 28.74 -43.92
N LEU A 30 -3.74 28.84 -43.26
CA LEU A 30 -2.97 27.68 -42.84
C LEU A 30 -3.69 27.05 -41.63
N ALA A 31 -4.53 26.04 -41.91
CA ALA A 31 -5.02 25.14 -40.91
C ALA A 31 -3.80 24.32 -40.43
N LEU A 32 -3.24 24.72 -39.30
CA LEU A 32 -2.32 23.87 -38.51
C LEU A 32 -3.14 22.69 -37.97
N PHE A 33 -3.19 21.62 -38.75
CA PHE A 33 -3.52 20.32 -38.22
C PHE A 33 -2.42 19.95 -37.23
N SER A 34 -2.66 20.18 -35.94
CA SER A 34 -1.90 19.57 -34.87
C SER A 34 -2.15 18.07 -34.94
N VAL A 35 -1.33 17.37 -35.71
CA VAL A 35 -1.23 15.92 -35.60
C VAL A 35 -0.67 15.67 -34.20
N THR A 36 -1.55 15.44 -33.23
CA THR A 36 -1.18 14.77 -32.00
C THR A 36 -0.74 13.38 -32.43
N THR A 37 0.55 13.23 -32.68
CA THR A 37 1.18 11.91 -32.70
C THR A 37 0.97 11.35 -31.31
N TRP A 38 -0.04 10.50 -31.18
CA TRP A 38 -0.08 9.54 -30.11
C TRP A 38 1.22 8.77 -30.24
N ALA A 39 2.12 8.92 -29.27
CA ALA A 39 3.27 8.03 -29.16
C ALA A 39 2.67 6.62 -29.09
N GLN A 40 2.73 5.89 -30.19
CA GLN A 40 2.47 4.45 -30.18
C GLN A 40 3.53 3.90 -29.26
N SER A 41 3.11 3.46 -28.07
CA SER A 41 3.92 2.59 -27.23
C SER A 41 4.38 1.45 -28.11
N SER A 42 5.69 1.31 -28.26
CA SER A 42 6.28 0.23 -29.06
C SER A 42 6.29 -1.10 -28.29
N ASP A 43 5.54 -1.17 -27.19
CA ASP A 43 5.48 -2.34 -26.35
C ASP A 43 4.69 -3.44 -27.06
N LYS A 44 5.38 -4.55 -27.32
CA LYS A 44 4.76 -5.73 -27.90
C LYS A 44 3.81 -6.34 -26.87
N PRO A 45 2.61 -6.77 -27.28
CA PRO A 45 1.74 -7.49 -26.38
C PRO A 45 2.39 -8.79 -25.91
N TYR A 46 2.10 -9.18 -24.67
CA TYR A 46 2.42 -10.49 -24.14
C TYR A 46 1.20 -11.40 -24.22
N ILE A 47 1.42 -12.63 -24.67
CA ILE A 47 0.49 -13.75 -24.53
C ILE A 47 1.11 -14.73 -23.56
N ILE A 48 0.38 -15.05 -22.51
CA ILE A 48 0.85 -15.92 -21.44
C ILE A 48 -0.13 -17.08 -21.31
N ASP A 49 0.33 -18.28 -21.67
CA ASP A 49 -0.45 -19.52 -21.59
C ASP A 49 -0.09 -20.26 -20.29
N ALA A 50 -1.08 -20.86 -19.63
CA ALA A 50 -0.82 -21.64 -18.42
C ALA A 50 -1.79 -22.83 -18.29
N ASP A 51 -1.33 -23.88 -17.59
CA ASP A 51 -2.16 -25.03 -17.23
C ASP A 51 -3.27 -24.61 -16.25
N SER A 52 -2.97 -23.70 -15.33
CA SER A 52 -3.96 -23.09 -14.44
C SER A 52 -3.67 -21.60 -14.17
N ILE A 53 -4.75 -20.81 -14.07
CA ILE A 53 -4.70 -19.37 -13.77
C ILE A 53 -5.63 -19.10 -12.59
N HIS A 54 -5.06 -18.68 -11.47
CA HIS A 54 -5.81 -18.16 -10.35
C HIS A 54 -6.21 -16.72 -10.64
N ILE A 55 -7.49 -16.43 -10.77
CA ILE A 55 -7.97 -15.06 -11.05
C ILE A 55 -7.76 -14.11 -9.87
N GLY A 56 -7.68 -14.65 -8.66
CA GLY A 56 -7.66 -13.86 -7.41
C GLY A 56 -9.03 -13.74 -6.76
N THR A 57 -10.10 -14.06 -7.46
CA THR A 57 -11.50 -14.09 -6.95
C THR A 57 -11.91 -15.42 -6.33
N GLY A 58 -11.01 -16.41 -6.29
CA GLY A 58 -11.27 -17.80 -5.93
C GLY A 58 -11.56 -18.69 -7.15
N GLU A 59 -11.77 -18.10 -8.31
CA GLU A 59 -11.88 -18.81 -9.58
C GLU A 59 -10.50 -19.25 -10.06
N VAL A 60 -10.45 -20.47 -10.65
CA VAL A 60 -9.27 -21.02 -11.32
C VAL A 60 -9.67 -21.45 -12.72
N LEU A 61 -9.03 -20.86 -13.71
CA LEU A 61 -9.16 -21.26 -15.11
C LEU A 61 -8.10 -22.32 -15.46
N TYR A 62 -8.51 -23.39 -16.10
CA TYR A 62 -7.61 -24.44 -16.58
C TYR A 62 -7.38 -24.28 -18.09
N ASN A 63 -6.14 -24.51 -18.55
CA ASN A 63 -5.71 -24.27 -19.93
C ASN A 63 -6.07 -22.83 -20.37
N GLY A 64 -5.68 -21.88 -19.51
CA GLY A 64 -6.03 -20.48 -19.67
C GLY A 64 -4.98 -19.66 -20.40
N ARG A 65 -5.37 -18.46 -20.79
CA ARG A 65 -4.54 -17.46 -21.44
C ARG A 65 -4.77 -16.09 -20.87
N VAL A 66 -3.68 -15.33 -20.69
CA VAL A 66 -3.71 -13.91 -20.37
C VAL A 66 -3.10 -13.12 -21.52
N LEU A 67 -3.79 -12.06 -21.95
CA LEU A 67 -3.26 -11.07 -22.89
C LEU A 67 -2.95 -9.80 -22.12
N VAL A 68 -1.70 -9.36 -22.21
CA VAL A 68 -1.22 -8.09 -21.62
C VAL A 68 -0.76 -7.16 -22.72
N HIS A 69 -1.17 -5.90 -22.65
CA HIS A 69 -0.72 -4.85 -23.56
C HIS A 69 -0.83 -3.47 -22.89
N ASP A 70 0.15 -2.60 -23.10
CA ASP A 70 0.24 -1.27 -22.49
C ASP A 70 0.16 -1.30 -20.96
N GLY A 71 0.81 -2.27 -20.33
CA GLY A 71 0.88 -2.37 -18.87
C GLY A 71 -0.37 -2.90 -18.18
N ILE A 72 -1.45 -3.24 -18.92
CA ILE A 72 -2.71 -3.70 -18.35
C ILE A 72 -3.17 -5.03 -18.95
N ILE A 73 -4.03 -5.73 -18.21
CA ILE A 73 -4.68 -6.96 -18.66
C ILE A 73 -5.75 -6.61 -19.69
N ARG A 74 -5.64 -7.14 -20.89
CA ARG A 74 -6.58 -6.93 -21.99
C ARG A 74 -7.60 -8.05 -22.16
N ALA A 75 -7.19 -9.27 -21.84
CA ALA A 75 -8.07 -10.43 -21.83
C ALA A 75 -7.54 -11.51 -20.88
N VAL A 76 -8.44 -12.26 -20.29
CA VAL A 76 -8.17 -13.50 -19.55
C VAL A 76 -9.31 -14.47 -19.79
N GLY A 77 -9.01 -15.73 -20.09
CA GLY A 77 -10.01 -16.74 -20.43
C GLY A 77 -9.38 -18.04 -20.97
N ALA A 78 -10.19 -18.88 -21.60
CA ALA A 78 -9.70 -20.10 -22.23
C ALA A 78 -8.74 -19.78 -23.39
N GLN A 79 -7.71 -20.59 -23.58
CA GLN A 79 -6.74 -20.40 -24.69
C GLN A 79 -7.41 -20.36 -26.08
N SER A 80 -8.51 -21.08 -26.26
CA SER A 80 -9.27 -21.13 -27.51
C SER A 80 -10.09 -19.88 -27.80
N GLU A 81 -10.34 -19.04 -26.81
CA GLU A 81 -11.21 -17.85 -26.90
C GLU A 81 -10.42 -16.55 -27.12
N ILE A 82 -9.12 -16.56 -26.83
CA ILE A 82 -8.27 -15.38 -26.94
C ILE A 82 -7.33 -15.51 -28.14
N GLU A 83 -7.55 -14.64 -29.12
CA GLU A 83 -6.69 -14.55 -30.28
C GLU A 83 -5.30 -14.03 -29.94
N ILE A 84 -4.29 -14.54 -30.65
CA ILE A 84 -2.90 -14.12 -30.45
C ILE A 84 -2.59 -12.95 -31.37
N PRO A 85 -2.34 -11.75 -30.85
CA PRO A 85 -1.99 -10.59 -31.68
C PRO A 85 -0.70 -10.83 -32.45
N SER A 86 -0.63 -10.28 -33.66
CA SER A 86 0.59 -10.33 -34.47
C SER A 86 1.75 -9.65 -33.74
N GLY A 87 2.88 -10.33 -33.66
CA GLY A 87 4.08 -9.82 -33.00
C GLY A 87 4.10 -9.94 -31.48
N ALA A 88 3.11 -10.62 -30.88
CA ALA A 88 3.08 -10.85 -29.44
C ALA A 88 4.29 -11.70 -28.97
N THR A 89 4.84 -11.35 -27.83
CA THR A 89 5.80 -12.18 -27.09
C THR A 89 5.02 -13.27 -26.35
N ARG A 90 5.42 -14.53 -26.53
CA ARG A 90 4.77 -15.66 -25.88
C ARG A 90 5.55 -16.12 -24.68
N LEU A 91 4.81 -16.34 -23.57
CA LEU A 91 5.31 -16.93 -22.34
C LEU A 91 4.43 -18.12 -21.98
N GLU A 92 4.99 -19.07 -21.24
CA GLU A 92 4.31 -20.27 -20.76
C GLU A 92 4.62 -20.45 -19.26
N ALA A 93 3.65 -20.93 -18.49
CA ALA A 93 3.78 -21.26 -17.08
C ALA A 93 2.93 -22.48 -16.73
N GLN A 94 3.22 -23.16 -15.64
CA GLN A 94 2.29 -24.16 -15.11
C GLN A 94 1.15 -23.47 -14.36
N VAL A 95 1.49 -22.49 -13.52
CA VAL A 95 0.51 -21.72 -12.75
C VAL A 95 0.75 -20.23 -12.90
N ILE A 96 -0.32 -19.46 -13.09
CA ILE A 96 -0.32 -18.00 -13.00
C ILE A 96 -1.17 -17.55 -11.81
N THR A 97 -0.68 -16.57 -11.05
CA THR A 97 -1.44 -15.88 -10.02
C THR A 97 -1.39 -14.37 -10.24
N PRO A 98 -2.31 -13.56 -9.65
CA PRO A 98 -2.06 -12.14 -9.47
C PRO A 98 -0.76 -11.92 -8.70
N GLY A 99 -0.15 -10.75 -8.88
CA GLY A 99 0.94 -10.32 -8.02
C GLY A 99 0.53 -10.30 -6.55
N PHE A 100 1.40 -10.81 -5.68
CA PHE A 100 1.12 -10.84 -4.25
C PHE A 100 1.32 -9.47 -3.61
N ILE A 101 0.56 -9.24 -2.54
CA ILE A 101 0.55 -8.00 -1.79
C ILE A 101 0.96 -8.30 -0.35
N ASP A 102 2.04 -7.68 0.09
CA ASP A 102 2.44 -7.70 1.51
C ASP A 102 1.72 -6.55 2.22
N ALA A 103 0.74 -6.91 3.06
CA ALA A 103 -0.15 -5.94 3.66
C ALA A 103 0.48 -5.14 4.81
N HIS A 104 1.59 -5.58 5.38
CA HIS A 104 2.37 -4.82 6.35
C HIS A 104 3.81 -5.31 6.44
N THR A 105 4.73 -4.46 6.06
CA THR A 105 6.18 -4.70 6.14
C THR A 105 6.92 -3.42 6.54
N VAL A 106 8.20 -3.55 6.83
CA VAL A 106 9.13 -2.43 7.05
C VAL A 106 10.19 -2.35 5.96
N VAL A 107 10.07 -3.17 4.93
CA VAL A 107 11.03 -3.23 3.82
C VAL A 107 11.07 -1.89 3.09
N GLY A 108 12.28 -1.40 2.85
CA GLY A 108 12.53 -0.07 2.30
C GLY A 108 12.73 1.03 3.36
N LEU A 109 12.23 0.82 4.62
CA LEU A 109 12.58 1.65 5.79
C LEU A 109 13.61 0.94 6.66
N ALA A 110 13.62 -0.38 6.65
CA ALA A 110 14.58 -1.21 7.36
C ALA A 110 15.30 -2.13 6.37
N GLY A 111 16.62 -2.03 6.33
CA GLY A 111 17.49 -2.81 5.48
C GLY A 111 17.91 -4.14 6.08
N TYR A 112 18.53 -4.99 5.26
CA TYR A 112 18.92 -6.33 5.65
C TYR A 112 20.15 -6.38 6.57
N LEU A 113 20.97 -5.32 6.58
CA LEU A 113 22.19 -5.27 7.39
C LEU A 113 21.92 -5.02 8.87
N ASN A 114 20.75 -4.50 9.24
CA ASN A 114 20.41 -4.09 10.61
C ASN A 114 21.40 -3.05 11.19
N ASP A 115 21.93 -2.17 10.36
CA ASP A 115 22.82 -1.09 10.79
C ASP A 115 22.00 0.06 11.38
N PRO A 116 22.07 0.33 12.69
CA PRO A 116 21.27 1.40 13.32
C PRO A 116 21.57 2.79 12.80
N GLY A 117 22.70 2.98 12.13
CA GLY A 117 23.13 4.29 11.60
C GLY A 117 22.68 4.57 10.18
N SER A 118 22.25 3.55 9.42
CA SER A 118 22.06 3.71 7.98
C SER A 118 20.84 3.01 7.39
N ASP A 119 20.24 2.03 8.05
CA ASP A 119 19.15 1.25 7.47
C ASP A 119 18.04 0.85 8.46
N GLN A 120 17.79 1.67 9.47
CA GLN A 120 16.83 1.37 10.55
C GLN A 120 15.87 2.54 10.82
N ASP A 121 15.17 3.01 9.76
CA ASP A 121 14.21 4.14 9.84
C ASP A 121 12.76 3.69 10.17
N GLN A 122 12.56 2.40 10.46
CA GLN A 122 11.22 1.87 10.72
C GLN A 122 10.62 2.29 12.06
N LEU A 123 11.39 2.76 13.04
CA LEU A 123 10.86 3.18 14.34
C LEU A 123 11.72 4.26 15.00
N ASP A 124 11.19 5.47 15.06
CA ASP A 124 11.76 6.54 15.86
C ASP A 124 11.38 6.39 17.34
N ARG A 125 12.37 6.53 18.25
CA ARG A 125 12.21 6.33 19.69
C ARG A 125 12.30 7.61 20.50
N SER A 126 12.26 8.77 19.84
CA SER A 126 12.34 10.06 20.53
C SER A 126 11.05 10.42 21.29
N ASN A 127 9.88 9.96 20.78
CA ASN A 127 8.58 10.20 21.40
C ASN A 127 7.64 8.99 21.18
N ALA A 128 6.77 8.73 22.16
CA ALA A 128 5.81 7.64 22.06
C ALA A 128 4.62 7.94 21.11
N ILE A 129 4.40 9.18 20.71
CA ILE A 129 3.31 9.57 19.81
C ILE A 129 3.87 10.50 18.73
N GLN A 130 3.95 10.04 17.50
CA GLN A 130 4.56 10.72 16.36
C GLN A 130 3.74 10.49 15.09
N PRO A 131 2.46 10.90 15.03
CA PRO A 131 1.59 10.68 13.89
C PRO A 131 2.04 11.45 12.62
N GLU A 132 2.88 12.48 12.79
CA GLU A 132 3.42 13.32 11.72
C GLU A 132 4.48 12.63 10.85
N LEU A 133 5.09 11.53 11.31
CA LEU A 133 6.11 10.84 10.54
C LEU A 133 5.48 10.13 9.33
N ARG A 134 6.13 10.23 8.17
CA ARG A 134 5.66 9.62 6.93
C ARG A 134 6.71 8.64 6.40
N ALA A 135 6.30 7.42 6.16
CA ALA A 135 7.18 6.42 5.54
C ALA A 135 7.71 6.88 4.17
N LEU A 136 6.95 7.70 3.45
CA LEU A 136 7.35 8.30 2.17
C LEU A 136 8.69 9.05 2.24
N ASP A 137 8.99 9.67 3.38
CA ASP A 137 10.19 10.51 3.54
C ASP A 137 11.45 9.66 3.84
N ALA A 138 11.29 8.39 4.21
CA ALA A 138 12.38 7.49 4.56
C ALA A 138 12.49 6.26 3.64
N TYR A 139 11.50 6.02 2.77
CA TYR A 139 11.49 4.84 1.90
C TYR A 139 12.64 4.85 0.89
N ASN A 140 13.42 3.77 0.88
CA ASN A 140 14.48 3.51 -0.08
C ASN A 140 14.07 2.41 -1.07
N PRO A 141 13.74 2.73 -2.34
CA PRO A 141 13.38 1.74 -3.35
C PRO A 141 14.54 0.83 -3.78
N GLU A 142 15.80 1.26 -3.56
CA GLU A 142 17.01 0.51 -3.89
C GLU A 142 17.44 -0.47 -2.78
N GLU A 143 16.68 -0.54 -1.67
CA GLU A 143 16.98 -1.47 -0.60
C GLU A 143 16.86 -2.92 -1.12
N PRO A 144 17.90 -3.77 -0.95
CA PRO A 144 17.94 -5.11 -1.54
C PRO A 144 16.76 -6.03 -1.19
N LEU A 145 16.11 -5.83 -0.03
CA LEU A 145 14.93 -6.62 0.34
C LEU A 145 13.72 -6.31 -0.54
N VAL A 146 13.63 -5.11 -1.15
CA VAL A 146 12.56 -4.79 -2.12
C VAL A 146 12.67 -5.72 -3.32
N SER A 147 13.86 -5.90 -3.89
CA SER A 147 14.08 -6.83 -4.98
C SER A 147 13.94 -8.30 -4.55
N HIS A 148 14.30 -8.62 -3.32
CA HIS A 148 14.08 -9.95 -2.75
C HIS A 148 12.59 -10.30 -2.70
N LEU A 149 11.73 -9.43 -2.16
CA LEU A 149 10.29 -9.64 -2.14
C LEU A 149 9.73 -9.78 -3.55
N ARG A 150 10.11 -8.89 -4.47
CA ARG A 150 9.69 -8.92 -5.87
C ARG A 150 10.04 -10.26 -6.55
N ASN A 151 11.25 -10.76 -6.35
CA ASN A 151 11.70 -12.02 -6.93
C ASN A 151 10.92 -13.24 -6.41
N HIS A 152 10.17 -13.09 -5.32
CA HIS A 152 9.26 -14.09 -4.77
C HIS A 152 7.78 -13.80 -5.07
N GLY A 153 7.50 -12.94 -6.04
CA GLY A 153 6.13 -12.67 -6.51
C GLY A 153 5.40 -11.55 -5.79
N VAL A 154 6.04 -10.83 -4.85
CA VAL A 154 5.42 -9.68 -4.18
C VAL A 154 5.56 -8.44 -5.07
N THR A 155 4.47 -8.01 -5.69
CA THR A 155 4.46 -6.89 -6.63
C THR A 155 4.12 -5.56 -5.95
N THR A 156 3.41 -5.61 -4.82
CA THR A 156 2.97 -4.44 -4.06
C THR A 156 3.19 -4.67 -2.58
N ILE A 157 3.63 -3.62 -1.88
CA ILE A 157 3.81 -3.64 -0.43
C ILE A 157 3.12 -2.45 0.21
N GLN A 158 2.48 -2.64 1.37
CA GLN A 158 2.27 -1.57 2.34
C GLN A 158 3.45 -1.59 3.31
N THR A 159 4.27 -0.56 3.25
CA THR A 159 5.44 -0.42 4.11
C THR A 159 5.34 0.83 4.97
N GLY A 160 5.91 0.77 6.16
CA GLY A 160 5.80 1.90 7.08
C GLY A 160 6.52 1.69 8.40
N HIS A 161 6.10 2.49 9.36
CA HIS A 161 6.69 2.46 10.68
C HIS A 161 6.30 1.19 11.43
N ALA A 162 7.30 0.52 12.00
CA ALA A 162 7.10 -0.65 12.84
C ALA A 162 6.27 -0.31 14.09
N PRO A 163 5.52 -1.28 14.63
CA PRO A 163 4.97 -1.17 15.97
C PRO A 163 6.07 -0.99 17.02
N GLY A 164 5.72 -0.30 18.11
CA GLY A 164 6.63 -0.07 19.24
C GLY A 164 6.47 1.30 19.89
N ALA A 165 5.88 2.26 19.20
CA ALA A 165 5.38 3.50 19.76
C ALA A 165 3.85 3.47 19.83
N LEU A 166 3.22 4.32 20.70
CA LEU A 166 1.76 4.44 20.76
C LEU A 166 1.16 4.87 19.42
N VAL A 167 1.86 5.80 18.73
CA VAL A 167 1.60 6.17 17.33
C VAL A 167 2.94 6.33 16.65
N SER A 168 3.26 5.46 15.69
CA SER A 168 4.58 5.40 15.06
C SER A 168 4.70 6.28 13.82
N GLY A 169 3.59 6.57 13.12
CA GLY A 169 3.59 7.33 11.87
C GLY A 169 2.72 6.69 10.77
N GLN A 170 2.81 7.24 9.58
CA GLN A 170 1.97 6.93 8.43
C GLN A 170 2.70 5.99 7.47
N SER A 171 2.05 4.92 7.04
CA SER A 171 2.55 4.00 6.02
C SER A 171 2.30 4.52 4.60
N LEU A 172 2.94 3.87 3.61
CA LEU A 172 2.66 4.06 2.18
C LEU A 172 2.37 2.72 1.50
N ILE A 173 1.69 2.76 0.35
CA ILE A 173 1.52 1.60 -0.53
C ILE A 173 2.26 1.88 -1.82
N ILE A 174 3.15 0.96 -2.21
CA ILE A 174 4.04 1.14 -3.35
C ILE A 174 4.28 -0.18 -4.07
N LYS A 175 4.43 -0.12 -5.40
CA LYS A 175 4.86 -1.28 -6.19
C LYS A 175 6.37 -1.51 -6.01
N THR A 176 6.79 -2.76 -6.02
CA THR A 176 8.19 -3.14 -5.81
C THR A 176 9.11 -2.83 -7.01
N ASN A 177 8.55 -2.42 -8.16
CA ASN A 177 9.31 -1.90 -9.31
C ASN A 177 9.52 -0.38 -9.28
N ALA A 178 8.94 0.33 -8.31
CA ALA A 178 9.11 1.78 -8.20
C ALA A 178 10.58 2.17 -8.01
N GLN A 179 10.99 3.23 -8.69
CA GLN A 179 12.35 3.77 -8.64
C GLN A 179 12.46 4.95 -7.66
N GLN A 180 11.33 5.50 -7.26
CA GLN A 180 11.24 6.66 -6.37
C GLN A 180 10.01 6.53 -5.47
N ALA A 181 10.11 7.01 -4.23
CA ALA A 181 9.01 6.98 -3.27
C ALA A 181 7.75 7.72 -3.76
N GLN A 182 7.93 8.77 -4.61
CA GLN A 182 6.84 9.53 -5.20
C GLN A 182 5.95 8.72 -6.16
N GLN A 183 6.39 7.54 -6.59
CA GLN A 183 5.61 6.60 -7.39
C GLN A 183 4.66 5.73 -6.53
N ALA A 184 4.55 6.02 -5.24
CA ALA A 184 3.62 5.33 -4.34
C ALA A 184 2.17 5.39 -4.90
N LEU A 185 1.47 4.26 -4.83
CA LEU A 185 0.04 4.16 -5.15
C LEU A 185 -0.79 4.99 -4.17
N VAL A 186 -0.40 4.92 -2.88
CA VAL A 186 -0.96 5.71 -1.79
C VAL A 186 0.19 6.22 -0.93
N SER A 187 0.44 7.52 -0.94
CA SER A 187 1.56 8.14 -0.22
C SER A 187 1.37 8.23 1.30
N GLN A 188 0.13 8.17 1.77
CA GLN A 188 -0.26 8.13 3.18
C GLN A 188 -1.44 7.17 3.30
N SER A 189 -1.15 5.91 3.67
CA SER A 189 -2.15 4.85 3.70
C SER A 189 -2.82 4.74 5.06
N MET A 190 -2.10 4.25 6.06
CA MET A 190 -2.64 4.02 7.40
C MET A 190 -1.76 4.68 8.46
N LEU A 191 -2.38 5.07 9.57
CA LEU A 191 -1.67 5.58 10.74
C LEU A 191 -1.44 4.44 11.73
N THR A 192 -0.17 4.10 12.00
CA THR A 192 0.21 2.95 12.83
C THR A 192 0.12 3.28 14.31
N PHE A 193 -0.69 2.50 15.01
CA PHE A 193 -0.82 2.46 16.48
C PHE A 193 -0.27 1.16 17.03
N SER A 194 0.21 1.19 18.27
CA SER A 194 0.54 -0.04 19.01
C SER A 194 -0.11 0.00 20.40
N LEU A 195 -0.69 -1.13 20.78
CA LEU A 195 -1.25 -1.34 22.12
C LEU A 195 -0.59 -2.53 22.80
N GLY A 196 -0.78 -2.65 24.11
CA GLY A 196 -0.24 -3.76 24.87
C GLY A 196 1.14 -3.49 25.46
N GLY A 197 1.90 -4.55 25.71
CA GLY A 197 3.21 -4.51 26.36
C GLY A 197 4.37 -4.10 25.47
N VAL A 198 4.18 -4.05 24.17
CA VAL A 198 5.22 -3.75 23.16
C VAL A 198 5.86 -2.36 23.41
N ILE A 199 5.10 -1.44 24.00
CA ILE A 199 5.51 -0.03 24.19
C ILE A 199 6.28 0.19 25.48
N SER A 200 6.08 -0.64 26.51
CA SER A 200 6.50 -0.37 27.90
C SER A 200 8.02 -0.34 28.13
N GLY A 201 8.83 -0.84 27.21
CA GLY A 201 10.29 -0.88 27.35
C GLY A 201 11.05 0.18 26.54
N ALA A 202 10.40 0.84 25.58
CA ALA A 202 11.06 1.73 24.63
C ALA A 202 11.07 3.21 25.08
N PHE A 203 10.09 3.63 25.91
CA PHE A 203 9.88 5.02 26.30
C PHE A 203 9.72 5.16 27.80
N SER A 204 10.07 6.35 28.35
CA SER A 204 9.82 6.68 29.76
C SER A 204 8.32 6.71 30.12
N LYS A 205 7.45 6.88 29.12
CA LYS A 205 5.98 6.84 29.19
C LYS A 205 5.43 6.27 27.89
N PRO A 206 4.36 5.47 27.92
CA PRO A 206 3.61 5.02 29.10
C PRO A 206 4.30 3.87 29.85
N GLY A 207 4.00 3.71 31.13
CA GLY A 207 4.46 2.56 31.95
C GLY A 207 3.39 1.47 32.13
N THR A 208 2.13 1.74 31.72
CA THR A 208 1.01 0.79 31.87
C THR A 208 0.02 0.94 30.70
N ARG A 209 -0.75 -0.13 30.42
CA ARG A 209 -1.86 -0.10 29.43
C ARG A 209 -2.86 1.02 29.67
N ALA A 210 -3.24 1.26 30.95
CA ALA A 210 -4.15 2.35 31.28
C ALA A 210 -3.58 3.73 30.94
N LYS A 211 -2.28 3.94 31.16
CA LYS A 211 -1.60 5.17 30.78
C LYS A 211 -1.50 5.33 29.26
N SER A 212 -1.24 4.23 28.52
CA SER A 212 -1.26 4.21 27.06
C SER A 212 -2.59 4.73 26.51
N MET A 213 -3.70 4.18 27.00
CA MET A 213 -5.03 4.58 26.58
C MET A 213 -5.38 6.02 26.95
N ALA A 214 -4.95 6.49 28.13
CA ALA A 214 -5.15 7.87 28.52
C ALA A 214 -4.39 8.86 27.62
N MET A 215 -3.17 8.51 27.19
CA MET A 215 -2.36 9.33 26.30
C MET A 215 -2.98 9.40 24.89
N ILE A 216 -3.39 8.25 24.33
CA ILE A 216 -4.05 8.21 23.01
C ILE A 216 -5.35 9.02 23.03
N ARG A 217 -6.22 8.82 24.04
CA ARG A 217 -7.46 9.60 24.16
C ARG A 217 -7.21 11.09 24.22
N GLN A 218 -6.19 11.52 24.98
CA GLN A 218 -5.85 12.93 25.07
C GLN A 218 -5.50 13.53 23.71
N GLU A 219 -4.72 12.81 22.89
CA GLU A 219 -4.36 13.29 21.55
C GLU A 219 -5.56 13.26 20.59
N LEU A 220 -6.40 12.22 20.64
CA LEU A 220 -7.61 12.16 19.82
C LEU A 220 -8.62 13.27 20.15
N ILE A 221 -8.78 13.61 21.46
CA ILE A 221 -9.62 14.75 21.88
C ILE A 221 -9.05 16.07 21.33
N ARG A 222 -7.74 16.25 21.39
CA ARG A 222 -7.08 17.43 20.80
C ARG A 222 -7.28 17.49 19.29
N ALA A 223 -7.18 16.35 18.60
CA ALA A 223 -7.42 16.26 17.18
C ALA A 223 -8.88 16.55 16.80
N GLN A 224 -9.87 16.15 17.62
CA GLN A 224 -11.27 16.57 17.44
C GLN A 224 -11.45 18.08 17.48
N ASP A 225 -10.82 18.75 18.44
CA ASP A 225 -10.88 20.22 18.54
C ASP A 225 -10.16 20.89 17.38
N TYR A 226 -9.04 20.32 16.94
CA TYR A 226 -8.31 20.78 15.76
C TYR A 226 -9.14 20.63 14.48
N ALA A 227 -9.75 19.46 14.25
CA ALA A 227 -10.61 19.19 13.11
C ALA A 227 -11.80 20.16 13.03
N LYS A 228 -12.44 20.47 14.16
CA LYS A 228 -13.51 21.49 14.22
C LYS A 228 -13.01 22.87 13.80
N LYS A 229 -11.83 23.31 14.26
CA LYS A 229 -11.24 24.59 13.89
C LYS A 229 -10.84 24.63 12.42
N ARG A 230 -10.30 23.50 11.88
CA ARG A 230 -9.97 23.34 10.48
C ARG A 230 -11.21 23.47 9.59
N SER A 231 -12.30 22.78 9.92
CA SER A 231 -13.56 22.85 9.19
C SER A 231 -14.23 24.22 9.27
N ALA A 232 -14.02 24.96 10.35
CA ALA A 232 -14.53 26.32 10.50
C ALA A 232 -13.61 27.40 9.90
N GLU A 233 -12.49 27.01 9.27
CA GLU A 233 -11.47 27.93 8.73
C GLU A 233 -10.90 28.92 9.75
N THR A 234 -10.86 28.52 11.02
CA THR A 234 -10.38 29.34 12.15
C THR A 234 -9.00 28.93 12.66
N LEU A 235 -8.30 28.02 11.97
CA LEU A 235 -6.93 27.64 12.29
C LEU A 235 -5.98 28.81 12.02
N LEU A 236 -5.14 29.13 13.03
CA LEU A 236 -4.09 30.15 12.91
C LEU A 236 -2.77 29.57 12.41
N THR A 237 -2.50 28.29 12.73
CA THR A 237 -1.26 27.58 12.38
C THR A 237 -1.58 26.10 12.12
N THR A 238 -0.84 25.50 11.18
CA THR A 238 -0.91 24.06 10.93
C THR A 238 -0.04 23.31 11.93
N ASP A 239 -0.61 22.27 12.52
CA ASP A 239 0.09 21.31 13.39
C ASP A 239 0.06 19.94 12.70
N LEU A 240 1.21 19.46 12.20
CA LEU A 240 1.30 18.22 11.43
C LEU A 240 0.84 16.99 12.20
N ARG A 241 1.02 16.98 13.53
CA ARG A 241 0.54 15.88 14.38
C ARG A 241 -0.98 15.85 14.44
N MET A 242 -1.57 17.02 14.62
CA MET A 242 -3.03 17.16 14.65
C MET A 242 -3.66 16.96 13.28
N GLU A 243 -2.99 17.34 12.18
CA GLU A 243 -3.45 17.04 10.82
C GLU A 243 -3.61 15.52 10.62
N ALA A 244 -2.57 14.73 10.92
CA ALA A 244 -2.61 13.27 10.74
C ALA A 244 -3.71 12.60 11.58
N LEU A 245 -3.89 13.05 12.85
CA LEU A 245 -4.94 12.52 13.72
C LEU A 245 -6.34 13.01 13.31
N ALA A 246 -6.46 14.24 12.81
CA ALA A 246 -7.72 14.75 12.29
C ALA A 246 -8.14 14.03 11.01
N ASP A 247 -7.19 13.68 10.13
CA ASP A 247 -7.44 12.89 8.93
C ASP A 247 -7.96 11.49 9.26
N LEU A 248 -7.45 10.88 10.35
CA LEU A 248 -8.00 9.64 10.87
C LEU A 248 -9.46 9.80 11.35
N LEU A 249 -9.74 10.84 12.13
CA LEU A 249 -11.09 11.09 12.66
C LEU A 249 -12.10 11.49 11.59
N ASP A 250 -11.66 12.12 10.51
CA ASP A 250 -12.47 12.49 9.34
C ASP A 250 -12.63 11.33 8.33
N GLY A 251 -12.01 10.16 8.60
CA GLY A 251 -12.08 8.98 7.74
C GLY A 251 -11.27 9.09 6.44
N ARG A 252 -10.32 10.04 6.35
CA ARG A 252 -9.40 10.14 5.20
C ARG A 252 -8.27 9.13 5.24
N THR A 253 -7.96 8.61 6.41
CA THR A 253 -7.05 7.49 6.63
C THR A 253 -7.63 6.53 7.65
N GLN A 254 -7.01 5.38 7.83
CA GLN A 254 -7.42 4.34 8.78
C GLN A 254 -6.33 4.13 9.84
N ALA A 255 -6.70 3.65 11.03
CA ALA A 255 -5.74 3.20 12.02
C ALA A 255 -5.29 1.77 11.74
N LEU A 256 -4.00 1.53 11.66
CA LEU A 256 -3.39 0.19 11.72
C LEU A 256 -2.99 -0.07 13.17
N VAL A 257 -3.75 -0.92 13.87
CA VAL A 257 -3.59 -1.10 15.31
C VAL A 257 -2.91 -2.43 15.60
N SER A 258 -1.60 -2.38 15.87
CA SER A 258 -0.82 -3.56 16.24
C SER A 258 -1.10 -3.96 17.69
N VAL A 259 -1.62 -5.18 17.85
CA VAL A 259 -2.10 -5.71 19.12
C VAL A 259 -2.12 -7.24 19.08
N HIS A 260 -1.74 -7.92 20.18
CA HIS A 260 -1.66 -9.38 20.20
C HIS A 260 -2.64 -10.04 21.17
N ARG A 261 -2.79 -9.50 22.38
CA ARG A 261 -3.60 -10.11 23.45
C ARG A 261 -5.09 -9.85 23.26
N ALA A 262 -5.93 -10.84 23.55
CA ALA A 262 -7.37 -10.74 23.43
C ALA A 262 -7.97 -9.51 24.15
N HIS A 263 -7.53 -9.22 25.39
CA HIS A 263 -8.01 -8.05 26.13
C HIS A 263 -7.56 -6.71 25.53
N ASP A 264 -6.40 -6.66 24.85
CA ASP A 264 -5.92 -5.47 24.15
C ASP A 264 -6.66 -5.29 22.80
N ILE A 265 -6.99 -6.39 22.10
CA ILE A 265 -7.87 -6.38 20.91
C ILE A 265 -9.23 -5.75 21.27
N LEU A 266 -9.85 -6.23 22.36
CA LEU A 266 -11.11 -5.65 22.86
C LEU A 266 -10.96 -4.18 23.27
N THR A 267 -9.79 -3.78 23.71
CA THR A 267 -9.48 -2.37 24.05
C THR A 267 -9.37 -1.51 22.80
N ALA A 268 -8.76 -2.03 21.71
CA ALA A 268 -8.73 -1.37 20.41
C ALA A 268 -10.14 -1.16 19.85
N ILE A 269 -10.98 -2.20 19.90
CA ILE A 269 -12.38 -2.13 19.47
C ILE A 269 -13.19 -1.09 20.27
N ARG A 270 -12.98 -1.00 21.60
CA ARG A 270 -13.61 0.05 22.41
C ARG A 270 -13.15 1.46 22.00
N LEU A 271 -11.86 1.64 21.70
CA LEU A 271 -11.32 2.93 21.25
C LEU A 271 -11.93 3.32 19.91
N GLN A 272 -12.01 2.38 18.97
CA GLN A 272 -12.68 2.58 17.68
C GLN A 272 -14.14 3.04 17.87
N LYS A 273 -14.90 2.35 18.70
CA LYS A 273 -16.32 2.70 19.00
C LYS A 273 -16.43 4.08 19.69
N GLU A 274 -15.47 4.45 20.55
CA GLU A 274 -15.46 5.72 21.30
C GLU A 274 -15.24 6.94 20.38
N PHE A 275 -14.37 6.81 19.36
CA PHE A 275 -13.96 7.93 18.49
C PHE A 275 -14.50 7.84 17.06
N GLY A 276 -15.02 6.69 16.63
CA GLY A 276 -15.69 6.51 15.34
C GLY A 276 -14.77 6.39 14.13
N PHE A 277 -13.46 6.16 14.32
CA PHE A 277 -12.53 6.00 13.21
C PHE A 277 -12.54 4.58 12.61
N GLN A 278 -12.07 4.46 11.36
CA GLN A 278 -11.86 3.17 10.72
C GLN A 278 -10.55 2.53 11.21
N MET A 279 -10.56 1.21 11.41
CA MET A 279 -9.44 0.49 11.98
C MET A 279 -9.20 -0.84 11.26
N VAL A 280 -7.94 -1.16 11.06
CA VAL A 280 -7.43 -2.49 10.73
C VAL A 280 -6.69 -3.03 11.95
N LEU A 281 -7.00 -4.23 12.38
CA LEU A 281 -6.29 -4.92 13.46
C LEU A 281 -5.05 -5.60 12.89
N ASP A 282 -3.89 -5.38 13.51
CA ASP A 282 -2.62 -5.91 13.05
C ASP A 282 -1.99 -6.84 14.07
N GLY A 283 -1.46 -7.96 13.62
CA GLY A 283 -0.80 -8.97 14.44
C GLY A 283 -1.77 -9.98 15.05
N VAL A 284 -2.51 -9.59 16.06
CA VAL A 284 -3.66 -10.29 16.69
C VAL A 284 -3.43 -11.76 17.07
N ALA A 285 -2.34 -12.08 17.74
CA ALA A 285 -1.96 -13.46 18.09
C ALA A 285 -3.04 -14.26 18.85
N GLU A 286 -3.90 -13.59 19.62
CA GLU A 286 -5.00 -14.22 20.38
C GLU A 286 -6.40 -13.93 19.81
N VAL A 287 -6.50 -13.56 18.52
CA VAL A 287 -7.79 -13.20 17.90
C VAL A 287 -8.82 -14.33 17.97
N TYR A 288 -8.34 -15.58 17.90
CA TYR A 288 -9.20 -16.76 17.97
C TYR A 288 -10.00 -16.89 19.31
N LEU A 289 -9.62 -16.12 20.34
CA LEU A 289 -10.39 -16.05 21.61
C LEU A 289 -11.53 -15.01 21.57
N VAL A 290 -11.59 -14.14 20.55
CA VAL A 290 -12.51 -12.99 20.48
C VAL A 290 -13.07 -12.78 19.07
N LEU A 291 -13.22 -13.86 18.29
CA LEU A 291 -13.68 -13.81 16.89
C LEU A 291 -15.03 -13.10 16.74
N ASP A 292 -16.02 -13.38 17.61
CA ASP A 292 -17.31 -12.75 17.58
C ASP A 292 -17.22 -11.22 17.69
N GLN A 293 -16.40 -10.72 18.63
CA GLN A 293 -16.23 -9.30 18.86
C GLN A 293 -15.48 -8.61 17.72
N VAL A 294 -14.52 -9.28 17.11
CA VAL A 294 -13.82 -8.78 15.91
C VAL A 294 -14.77 -8.71 14.74
N LYS A 295 -15.55 -9.78 14.49
CA LYS A 295 -16.58 -9.82 13.45
C LYS A 295 -17.62 -8.72 13.63
N GLU A 296 -18.16 -8.54 14.86
CA GLU A 296 -19.10 -7.46 15.20
C GLU A 296 -18.52 -6.06 15.00
N SER A 297 -17.22 -5.87 15.22
CA SER A 297 -16.56 -4.59 15.04
C SER A 297 -16.42 -4.17 13.57
N GLY A 298 -16.49 -5.13 12.65
CA GLY A 298 -16.25 -4.93 11.22
C GLY A 298 -14.79 -4.62 10.86
N ALA A 299 -13.86 -4.69 11.83
CA ALA A 299 -12.44 -4.42 11.58
C ALA A 299 -11.80 -5.62 10.83
N PRO A 300 -11.23 -5.41 9.64
CA PRO A 300 -10.43 -6.43 8.98
C PRO A 300 -9.11 -6.64 9.73
N VAL A 301 -8.43 -7.72 9.39
CA VAL A 301 -7.21 -8.16 10.06
C VAL A 301 -6.04 -8.21 9.08
N ILE A 302 -4.89 -7.65 9.46
CA ILE A 302 -3.60 -8.03 8.90
C ILE A 302 -3.00 -9.03 9.87
N LEU A 303 -3.04 -10.32 9.47
CA LEU A 303 -2.67 -11.42 10.36
C LEU A 303 -1.16 -11.39 10.64
N HIS A 304 -0.78 -11.67 11.87
CA HIS A 304 0.64 -11.89 12.21
C HIS A 304 1.31 -12.84 11.21
N PRO A 305 2.61 -12.69 10.96
CA PRO A 305 3.33 -13.70 10.20
C PRO A 305 3.16 -15.08 10.85
N THR A 306 2.79 -16.09 10.05
CA THR A 306 2.55 -17.46 10.56
C THR A 306 3.80 -18.09 11.19
N MET A 307 4.98 -17.66 10.73
CA MET A 307 6.27 -18.06 11.31
C MET A 307 6.76 -17.13 12.44
N LEU A 308 5.88 -16.28 12.99
CA LEU A 308 6.20 -15.44 14.14
C LEU A 308 6.65 -16.27 15.34
N ARG A 309 7.65 -15.78 16.08
CA ARG A 309 8.10 -16.42 17.29
C ARG A 309 7.06 -16.29 18.41
N ALA A 310 6.66 -17.41 18.99
CA ALA A 310 5.72 -17.46 20.10
C ALA A 310 6.39 -16.96 21.40
N THR A 311 6.62 -15.65 21.52
CA THR A 311 7.24 -15.02 22.69
C THR A 311 6.51 -13.72 23.07
N GLY A 312 6.70 -13.25 24.30
CA GLY A 312 6.17 -11.97 24.78
C GLY A 312 4.65 -11.88 24.65
N GLU A 313 4.16 -10.83 23.98
CA GLU A 313 2.73 -10.62 23.74
C GLU A 313 2.14 -11.64 22.75
N ALA A 314 2.97 -12.23 21.89
CA ALA A 314 2.56 -13.22 20.88
C ALA A 314 2.74 -14.68 21.35
N VAL A 315 2.94 -14.94 22.64
CA VAL A 315 3.22 -16.30 23.16
C VAL A 315 2.16 -17.32 22.82
N ASN A 316 0.91 -16.90 22.61
CA ASN A 316 -0.23 -17.77 22.29
C ASN A 316 -0.61 -17.72 20.79
N VAL A 317 0.32 -17.33 19.92
CA VAL A 317 0.09 -17.36 18.48
C VAL A 317 -0.26 -18.77 18.01
N SER A 318 -1.22 -18.88 17.08
CA SER A 318 -1.60 -20.15 16.45
C SER A 318 -1.41 -20.07 14.94
N MET A 319 -0.89 -21.15 14.35
CA MET A 319 -0.77 -21.28 12.89
C MET A 319 -2.13 -21.55 12.21
N GLU A 320 -3.14 -21.98 12.97
CA GLU A 320 -4.51 -22.22 12.49
C GLU A 320 -5.34 -20.94 12.38
N THR A 321 -4.83 -19.80 12.86
CA THR A 321 -5.60 -18.54 12.94
C THR A 321 -6.14 -18.09 11.58
N ALA A 322 -5.37 -18.28 10.50
CA ALA A 322 -5.83 -17.93 9.14
C ALA A 322 -7.06 -18.76 8.71
N ALA A 323 -7.06 -20.06 9.01
CA ALA A 323 -8.19 -20.94 8.72
C ALA A 323 -9.44 -20.55 9.53
N LEU A 324 -9.28 -20.23 10.82
CA LEU A 324 -10.36 -19.78 11.70
C LEU A 324 -10.97 -18.44 11.24
N LEU A 325 -10.13 -17.47 10.84
CA LEU A 325 -10.61 -16.20 10.30
C LEU A 325 -11.41 -16.41 9.00
N ALA A 326 -10.93 -17.30 8.12
CA ALA A 326 -11.62 -17.63 6.87
C ALA A 326 -12.97 -18.33 7.14
N GLU A 327 -13.04 -19.28 8.08
CA GLU A 327 -14.25 -19.99 8.48
C GLU A 327 -15.31 -19.02 9.03
N GLU A 328 -14.88 -18.05 9.86
CA GLU A 328 -15.77 -17.03 10.41
C GLU A 328 -16.13 -15.91 9.39
N GLY A 329 -15.53 -15.90 8.21
CA GLY A 329 -15.73 -14.86 7.21
C GLY A 329 -15.21 -13.48 7.63
N ILE A 330 -14.18 -13.44 8.50
CA ILE A 330 -13.51 -12.21 8.90
C ILE A 330 -12.48 -11.87 7.81
N PRO A 331 -12.56 -10.70 7.15
CA PRO A 331 -11.60 -10.32 6.13
C PRO A 331 -10.18 -10.19 6.70
N PHE A 332 -9.20 -10.81 6.05
CA PHE A 332 -7.80 -10.67 6.45
C PHE A 332 -6.84 -10.66 5.27
N ALA A 333 -5.62 -10.19 5.51
CA ALA A 333 -4.49 -10.25 4.59
C ALA A 333 -3.25 -10.78 5.34
N PHE A 334 -2.28 -11.27 4.57
CA PHE A 334 -0.99 -11.69 5.09
C PHE A 334 0.00 -10.52 5.15
N GLN A 335 1.00 -10.66 6.03
CA GLN A 335 2.13 -9.75 6.14
C GLN A 335 3.45 -10.52 6.33
N SER A 336 4.57 -9.93 5.90
CA SER A 336 5.91 -10.43 6.25
C SER A 336 6.39 -9.92 7.60
N GLY A 337 5.78 -8.84 8.10
CA GLY A 337 6.01 -8.32 9.43
C GLY A 337 7.10 -7.25 9.51
N TYR A 338 7.41 -6.90 10.74
CA TYR A 338 8.23 -5.74 11.09
C TYR A 338 9.35 -6.05 12.09
N GLU A 339 9.62 -7.30 12.35
CA GLU A 339 10.72 -7.67 13.24
C GLU A 339 12.06 -7.21 12.65
N ASN A 340 12.87 -6.55 13.45
CA ASN A 340 14.19 -5.99 13.06
C ASN A 340 15.31 -7.04 13.05
N TYR A 341 15.00 -8.27 12.70
CA TYR A 341 15.88 -9.42 12.79
C TYR A 341 15.75 -10.27 11.52
N VAL A 342 16.32 -11.47 11.44
CA VAL A 342 16.15 -12.42 10.31
C VAL A 342 14.77 -12.41 9.63
N PRO A 343 13.67 -12.16 10.34
CA PRO A 343 12.34 -12.07 9.76
C PRO A 343 12.11 -11.08 8.61
N LYS A 344 12.95 -10.07 8.44
CA LYS A 344 12.83 -9.15 7.29
C LYS A 344 12.92 -9.86 5.93
N THR A 345 13.51 -11.04 5.89
CA THR A 345 13.58 -11.86 4.67
C THR A 345 12.34 -12.73 4.49
N ARG A 346 11.33 -12.62 5.34
CA ARG A 346 10.06 -13.32 5.18
C ARG A 346 9.36 -12.87 3.91
N VAL A 347 8.66 -13.78 3.30
CA VAL A 347 7.87 -13.57 2.09
C VAL A 347 6.45 -14.05 2.36
N VAL A 348 5.46 -13.23 2.07
CA VAL A 348 4.04 -13.56 2.34
C VAL A 348 3.59 -14.87 1.69
N LEU A 349 4.20 -15.27 0.57
CA LEU A 349 3.93 -16.56 -0.05
C LEU A 349 4.22 -17.73 0.90
N PHE A 350 5.36 -17.69 1.61
CA PHE A 350 5.73 -18.75 2.56
C PHE A 350 4.86 -18.69 3.82
N GLU A 351 4.49 -17.49 4.26
CA GLU A 351 3.55 -17.31 5.38
C GLU A 351 2.19 -17.93 5.05
N ALA A 352 1.68 -17.71 3.84
CA ALA A 352 0.46 -18.33 3.37
C ALA A 352 0.59 -19.85 3.18
N GLY A 353 1.74 -20.35 2.71
CA GLY A 353 2.02 -21.77 2.61
C GLY A 353 1.95 -22.50 3.97
N VAL A 354 2.47 -21.87 5.03
CA VAL A 354 2.34 -22.41 6.40
C VAL A 354 0.86 -22.41 6.83
N ALA A 355 0.10 -21.35 6.53
CA ALA A 355 -1.33 -21.30 6.83
C ALA A 355 -2.13 -22.38 6.09
N VAL A 356 -1.80 -22.67 4.82
CA VAL A 356 -2.38 -23.77 4.04
C VAL A 356 -2.14 -25.11 4.70
N ASN A 357 -0.92 -25.37 5.15
CA ASN A 357 -0.60 -26.59 5.88
C ASN A 357 -1.30 -26.69 7.25
N ASN A 358 -1.85 -25.59 7.75
CA ASN A 358 -2.62 -25.53 9.01
C ASN A 358 -4.11 -25.24 8.79
N GLY A 359 -4.66 -25.68 7.64
CA GLY A 359 -6.10 -25.76 7.42
C GLY A 359 -6.71 -24.68 6.53
N LEU A 360 -5.95 -23.69 6.10
CA LEU A 360 -6.47 -22.69 5.14
C LEU A 360 -6.59 -23.32 3.74
N ASN A 361 -7.74 -23.12 3.08
CA ASN A 361 -7.91 -23.56 1.70
C ASN A 361 -6.93 -22.86 0.76
N PRO A 362 -6.15 -23.58 -0.10
CA PRO A 362 -5.15 -22.98 -0.99
C PRO A 362 -5.71 -21.91 -1.93
N ARG A 363 -6.95 -22.07 -2.43
CA ARG A 363 -7.60 -21.04 -3.28
C ARG A 363 -7.88 -19.74 -2.50
N LEU A 364 -8.31 -19.87 -1.24
CA LEU A 364 -8.48 -18.72 -0.35
C LEU A 364 -7.12 -18.09 0.00
N ALA A 365 -6.06 -18.87 0.17
CA ALA A 365 -4.74 -18.36 0.43
C ALA A 365 -4.26 -17.41 -0.70
N VAL A 366 -4.47 -17.77 -1.97
CA VAL A 366 -4.18 -16.86 -3.11
C VAL A 366 -5.03 -15.60 -3.04
N GLN A 367 -6.33 -15.70 -2.70
CA GLN A 367 -7.19 -14.51 -2.56
C GLN A 367 -6.69 -13.57 -1.45
N HIS A 368 -6.29 -14.12 -0.30
CA HIS A 368 -5.77 -13.33 0.82
C HIS A 368 -4.39 -12.73 0.56
N LEU A 369 -3.60 -13.33 -0.33
CA LEU A 369 -2.34 -12.78 -0.83
C LEU A 369 -2.53 -11.70 -1.91
N SER A 370 -3.72 -11.58 -2.48
CA SER A 370 -3.95 -10.73 -3.66
C SER A 370 -5.19 -9.84 -3.51
N LEU A 371 -6.38 -10.30 -3.92
CA LEU A 371 -7.59 -9.46 -3.97
C LEU A 371 -8.02 -8.95 -2.60
N TYR A 372 -8.06 -9.80 -1.57
CA TYR A 372 -8.47 -9.35 -0.24
C TYR A 372 -7.46 -8.39 0.38
N ALA A 373 -6.15 -8.59 0.15
CA ALA A 373 -5.14 -7.61 0.54
C ALA A 373 -5.34 -6.28 -0.20
N ALA A 374 -5.61 -6.31 -1.53
CA ALA A 374 -5.89 -5.12 -2.32
C ALA A 374 -7.14 -4.37 -1.82
N GLN A 375 -8.24 -5.09 -1.50
CA GLN A 375 -9.47 -4.52 -0.96
C GLN A 375 -9.25 -3.88 0.40
N LEU A 376 -8.53 -4.57 1.31
CA LEU A 376 -8.19 -4.05 2.63
C LEU A 376 -7.36 -2.76 2.53
N LEU A 377 -6.50 -2.66 1.53
CA LEU A 377 -5.65 -1.50 1.26
C LEU A 377 -6.31 -0.43 0.36
N GLY A 378 -7.52 -0.68 -0.18
CA GLY A 378 -8.26 0.26 -1.03
C GLY A 378 -7.67 0.44 -2.44
N ILE A 379 -6.91 -0.54 -2.94
CA ILE A 379 -6.23 -0.50 -4.24
C ILE A 379 -6.73 -1.57 -5.23
N ASP A 380 -7.81 -2.26 -4.89
CA ASP A 380 -8.39 -3.37 -5.68
C ASP A 380 -8.93 -2.94 -7.06
N HIS A 381 -9.16 -1.64 -7.25
CA HIS A 381 -9.50 -1.07 -8.56
C HIS A 381 -8.32 -1.12 -9.56
N ARG A 382 -7.09 -1.34 -9.09
CA ARG A 382 -5.89 -1.43 -9.93
C ARG A 382 -5.26 -2.82 -9.94
N VAL A 383 -5.13 -3.48 -8.78
CA VAL A 383 -4.33 -4.70 -8.58
C VAL A 383 -5.12 -5.77 -7.80
N GLY A 384 -4.52 -6.92 -7.57
CA GLY A 384 -5.03 -7.98 -6.71
C GLY A 384 -5.86 -9.04 -7.41
N SER A 385 -6.25 -8.85 -8.68
CA SER A 385 -6.90 -9.90 -9.49
C SER A 385 -6.53 -9.77 -10.96
N LEU A 386 -6.64 -10.89 -11.70
CA LEU A 386 -6.41 -10.94 -13.13
C LEU A 386 -7.72 -10.63 -13.87
N GLU A 387 -8.16 -9.37 -13.79
CA GLU A 387 -9.36 -8.87 -14.46
C GLU A 387 -8.99 -7.83 -15.52
N VAL A 388 -9.79 -7.81 -16.61
CA VAL A 388 -9.57 -6.89 -17.73
C VAL A 388 -9.60 -5.42 -17.23
N GLY A 389 -8.59 -4.65 -17.62
CA GLY A 389 -8.44 -3.25 -17.27
C GLY A 389 -7.59 -2.99 -16.03
N LYS A 390 -7.26 -4.01 -15.25
CA LYS A 390 -6.31 -3.89 -14.13
C LYS A 390 -4.86 -3.89 -14.60
N ASP A 391 -3.99 -3.36 -13.76
CA ASP A 391 -2.54 -3.40 -13.97
C ASP A 391 -2.08 -4.85 -14.17
N ALA A 392 -1.20 -5.07 -15.13
CA ALA A 392 -0.67 -6.40 -15.40
C ALA A 392 0.44 -6.77 -14.39
N ASP A 393 0.01 -7.01 -13.16
CA ASP A 393 0.82 -7.51 -12.06
C ASP A 393 0.50 -8.99 -11.85
N LEU A 394 1.42 -9.86 -12.25
CA LEU A 394 1.20 -11.30 -12.19
C LEU A 394 2.50 -12.08 -11.98
N VAL A 395 2.37 -13.31 -11.49
CA VAL A 395 3.49 -14.20 -11.17
C VAL A 395 3.31 -15.52 -11.91
N LEU A 396 4.38 -15.96 -12.56
CA LEU A 396 4.46 -17.22 -13.30
C LEU A 396 5.25 -18.22 -12.46
N PHE A 397 4.68 -19.41 -12.27
CA PHE A 397 5.26 -20.49 -11.49
C PHE A 397 5.44 -21.76 -12.33
N ASN A 398 6.45 -22.58 -11.98
CA ASN A 398 6.66 -23.89 -12.55
C ASN A 398 5.91 -25.03 -11.82
N GLY A 399 4.91 -24.70 -10.99
CA GLY A 399 4.11 -25.63 -10.20
C GLY A 399 3.14 -24.93 -9.27
N ASP A 400 2.51 -25.69 -8.36
CA ASP A 400 1.64 -25.11 -7.33
C ASP A 400 2.44 -24.15 -6.42
N PRO A 401 2.02 -22.90 -6.23
CA PRO A 401 2.74 -21.91 -5.43
C PRO A 401 3.03 -22.34 -3.98
N PHE A 402 2.25 -23.26 -3.44
CA PHE A 402 2.39 -23.74 -2.04
C PHE A 402 3.21 -25.02 -1.90
N GLU A 403 3.69 -25.59 -3.01
CA GLU A 403 4.59 -26.74 -3.00
C GLU A 403 6.05 -26.30 -2.80
N TYR A 404 6.77 -26.99 -1.95
CA TYR A 404 8.16 -26.65 -1.58
C TYR A 404 9.13 -26.62 -2.77
N THR A 405 8.88 -27.44 -3.80
CA THR A 405 9.74 -27.56 -4.97
C THR A 405 9.43 -26.53 -6.06
N THR A 406 8.34 -25.78 -5.91
CA THR A 406 7.92 -24.77 -6.88
C THR A 406 8.77 -23.50 -6.77
N THR A 407 9.09 -22.95 -7.92
CA THR A 407 9.82 -21.67 -8.02
C THR A 407 9.01 -20.64 -8.78
N VAL A 408 9.25 -19.37 -8.45
CA VAL A 408 8.81 -18.25 -9.29
C VAL A 408 9.71 -18.17 -10.49
N ASP A 409 9.16 -18.39 -11.68
CA ASP A 409 9.91 -18.32 -12.94
C ASP A 409 9.99 -16.88 -13.43
N GLN A 410 8.86 -16.16 -13.42
CA GLN A 410 8.82 -14.76 -13.83
C GLN A 410 7.84 -13.95 -12.94
N VAL A 411 8.15 -12.68 -12.79
CA VAL A 411 7.31 -11.68 -12.17
C VAL A 411 7.09 -10.55 -13.16
N MET A 412 5.84 -10.21 -13.41
CA MET A 412 5.45 -9.07 -14.23
C MET A 412 4.81 -8.01 -13.35
N ILE A 413 5.21 -6.75 -13.52
CA ILE A 413 4.63 -5.58 -12.85
C ILE A 413 4.41 -4.49 -13.91
N ASP A 414 3.21 -3.93 -13.96
CA ASP A 414 2.81 -2.94 -14.98
C ASP A 414 3.11 -3.46 -16.42
N GLY A 415 2.94 -4.76 -16.65
CA GLY A 415 3.21 -5.40 -17.95
C GLY A 415 4.69 -5.57 -18.30
N GLN A 416 5.61 -5.27 -17.39
CA GLN A 416 7.04 -5.41 -17.59
C GLN A 416 7.58 -6.62 -16.82
N ILE A 417 8.41 -7.43 -17.47
CA ILE A 417 9.08 -8.56 -16.82
C ILE A 417 10.19 -8.02 -15.91
N MET A 418 10.14 -8.39 -14.63
CA MET A 418 11.07 -7.97 -13.58
C MET A 418 12.09 -9.06 -13.23
N LYS A 419 11.73 -10.34 -13.39
CA LYS A 419 12.57 -11.50 -13.13
C LYS A 419 12.49 -12.46 -14.32
#